data_2d6743c29ccb285f4af4ebeb26377e44
#
_entry.id   2d6743c29ccb285f4af4ebeb26377e44
#
_cell.length_a   1.000
_cell.length_b   1.000
_cell.length_c   1.000
_cell.angle_alpha   90.00
_cell.angle_beta   90.00
_cell.angle_gamma   90.00
#
_symmetry.space_group_name_H-M   'P 1'
#
loop_
_entity.id
_entity.type
_entity.pdbx_description
1 polymer ?
#
loop_
_entity_poly.entity_id
_entity_poly.type
_entity_poly.pdbx_seq_one_letter_code
_entity_poly.pdbx_strand_id
1 'polypeptide(L)'
;KIIMLCDEIKQIREMYDLSALKMSEILGFGDNQYRLYESGDMPSEANGKVLNLIKDPAIFETFVRNARYQLEEKEFKRILAKLNKVIESQLPNIEEELIYDSYTRGSINGYATQSYKKLKNILLYFIERCDGVFNTKMNKLLFYTDFLCYKKYGRAMSGLAYKAIQYGPVPVRWDRVYSLVDQDIIEFESGYSGVKLDSLLMPDMNVFSPEELSVLESVYENFKNSTAADISAISHNEDAWKKYYGTNKLIDFREAFTLKAL
;
A
#
# COMPACT_ATOMS: atom_id res chain seq x y z
N LYS A 1 8.54 13.27 -27.09
CA LYS A 1 8.47 14.71 -26.70
C LYS A 1 7.57 14.77 -25.45
N ILE A 2 8.13 15.08 -24.29
CA ILE A 2 7.34 15.25 -23.06
C ILE A 2 6.63 16.61 -23.22
N ILE A 3 5.31 16.57 -23.44
CA ILE A 3 4.47 17.78 -23.44
C ILE A 3 3.90 17.87 -22.03
N MET A 4 4.29 18.90 -21.29
CA MET A 4 3.79 19.18 -19.96
C MET A 4 2.84 20.36 -20.04
N LEU A 5 1.65 20.24 -19.48
CA LEU A 5 0.66 21.31 -19.48
C LEU A 5 1.01 22.38 -18.44
N CYS A 6 0.64 23.63 -18.70
CA CYS A 6 0.87 24.77 -17.79
C CYS A 6 0.38 24.48 -16.37
N ASP A 7 -0.80 23.87 -16.27
CA ASP A 7 -1.41 23.52 -14.98
C ASP A 7 -0.59 22.48 -14.21
N GLU A 8 0.03 21.50 -14.89
CA GLU A 8 0.93 20.53 -14.23
C GLU A 8 2.18 21.21 -13.67
N ILE A 9 2.77 22.16 -14.44
CA ILE A 9 3.94 22.91 -14.00
C ILE A 9 3.61 23.75 -12.76
N LYS A 10 2.45 24.39 -12.75
CA LYS A 10 1.92 25.13 -11.61
C LYS A 10 1.70 24.24 -10.40
N GLN A 11 1.09 23.08 -10.58
CA GLN A 11 0.87 22.09 -9.51
C GLN A 11 2.17 21.63 -8.86
N ILE A 12 3.24 21.41 -9.63
CA ILE A 12 4.56 21.06 -9.09
C ILE A 12 5.07 22.14 -8.14
N ARG A 13 4.99 23.41 -8.54
CA ARG A 13 5.42 24.53 -7.69
C ARG A 13 4.56 24.66 -6.42
N GLU A 14 3.25 24.50 -6.56
CA GLU A 14 2.30 24.59 -5.45
C GLU A 14 2.52 23.44 -4.45
N MET A 15 2.86 22.24 -4.91
CA MET A 15 3.22 21.12 -4.04
C MET A 15 4.38 21.47 -3.10
N TYR A 16 5.35 22.24 -3.56
CA TYR A 16 6.51 22.68 -2.76
C TYR A 16 6.29 24.03 -2.05
N ASP A 17 5.15 24.69 -2.30
CA ASP A 17 4.81 26.02 -1.76
C ASP A 17 5.94 27.03 -1.98
N LEU A 18 6.43 27.12 -3.22
CA LEU A 18 7.49 28.02 -3.63
C LEU A 18 6.98 29.04 -4.64
N SER A 19 7.68 30.18 -4.76
CA SER A 19 7.44 31.14 -5.85
C SER A 19 8.05 30.64 -7.16
N ALA A 20 7.51 31.10 -8.30
CA ALA A 20 8.07 30.77 -9.61
C ALA A 20 9.54 31.24 -9.78
N LEU A 21 9.87 32.39 -9.18
CA LEU A 21 11.24 32.87 -9.12
C LEU A 21 12.17 31.93 -8.39
N LYS A 22 11.71 31.43 -7.20
CA LYS A 22 12.49 30.49 -6.39
C LYS A 22 12.65 29.13 -7.07
N MET A 23 11.65 28.66 -7.79
CA MET A 23 11.76 27.46 -8.63
C MET A 23 12.81 27.66 -9.74
N SER A 24 12.82 28.82 -10.42
CA SER A 24 13.83 29.14 -11.42
C SER A 24 15.25 29.12 -10.84
N GLU A 25 15.43 29.73 -9.68
CA GLU A 25 16.71 29.79 -8.96
C GLU A 25 17.23 28.38 -8.59
N ILE A 26 16.39 27.55 -7.94
CA ILE A 26 16.75 26.20 -7.52
C ILE A 26 17.07 25.28 -8.71
N LEU A 27 16.33 25.41 -9.80
CA LEU A 27 16.47 24.55 -10.97
C LEU A 27 17.56 25.02 -11.94
N GLY A 28 18.16 26.23 -11.71
CA GLY A 28 19.11 26.81 -12.60
C GLY A 28 18.50 27.30 -13.93
N PHE A 29 17.21 27.63 -13.92
CA PHE A 29 16.52 28.24 -15.03
C PHE A 29 16.80 29.77 -15.04
N GLY A 30 16.53 30.47 -16.15
CA GLY A 30 16.59 31.95 -16.17
C GLY A 30 15.52 32.54 -15.24
N ASP A 31 15.77 33.73 -14.71
CA ASP A 31 15.01 34.39 -13.63
C ASP A 31 13.49 34.38 -13.74
N ASN A 32 12.94 34.44 -14.92
CA ASN A 32 11.49 34.38 -15.15
C ASN A 32 11.03 33.10 -15.87
N GLN A 33 11.91 32.17 -16.13
CA GLN A 33 11.63 31.04 -17.01
C GLN A 33 10.52 30.14 -16.50
N TYR A 34 10.49 29.85 -15.20
CA TYR A 34 9.44 29.03 -14.61
C TYR A 34 8.07 29.69 -14.77
N ARG A 35 7.99 31.01 -14.55
CA ARG A 35 6.76 31.79 -14.73
C ARG A 35 6.24 31.76 -16.16
N LEU A 36 7.16 31.84 -17.14
CA LEU A 36 6.80 31.76 -18.57
C LEU A 36 6.21 30.37 -18.89
N TYR A 37 6.76 29.31 -18.34
CA TYR A 37 6.20 27.95 -18.50
C TYR A 37 4.79 27.84 -17.92
N GLU A 38 4.54 28.42 -16.74
CA GLU A 38 3.19 28.50 -16.16
C GLU A 38 2.22 29.34 -17.01
N SER A 39 2.73 30.24 -17.80
CA SER A 39 1.93 31.12 -18.70
C SER A 39 1.71 30.54 -20.10
N GLY A 40 2.29 29.38 -20.40
CA GLY A 40 2.07 28.68 -21.67
C GLY A 40 3.29 28.55 -22.59
N ASP A 41 4.43 29.08 -22.21
CA ASP A 41 5.67 28.87 -22.98
C ASP A 41 6.07 27.39 -22.94
N MET A 42 6.51 26.87 -24.05
CA MET A 42 6.96 25.48 -24.15
C MET A 42 8.37 25.31 -23.56
N PRO A 43 8.57 24.44 -22.57
CA PRO A 43 9.89 24.11 -22.07
C PRO A 43 10.79 23.52 -23.17
N SER A 44 12.07 23.85 -23.15
CA SER A 44 13.08 23.12 -23.92
C SER A 44 13.05 21.64 -23.52
N GLU A 45 13.57 20.75 -24.35
CA GLU A 45 13.62 19.32 -24.04
C GLU A 45 14.37 19.05 -22.73
N ALA A 46 15.45 19.77 -22.45
CA ALA A 46 16.24 19.67 -21.23
C ALA A 46 15.39 20.08 -20.00
N ASN A 47 14.79 21.28 -20.07
CA ASN A 47 13.98 21.79 -18.95
C ASN A 47 12.70 20.97 -18.74
N GLY A 48 12.10 20.45 -19.81
CA GLY A 48 10.96 19.53 -19.71
C GLY A 48 11.31 18.22 -18.98
N LYS A 49 12.50 17.67 -19.20
CA LYS A 49 13.01 16.52 -18.44
C LYS A 49 13.20 16.86 -16.97
N VAL A 50 13.78 18.02 -16.65
CA VAL A 50 13.96 18.49 -15.27
C VAL A 50 12.59 18.65 -14.57
N LEU A 51 11.65 19.34 -15.22
CA LEU A 51 10.29 19.52 -14.69
C LEU A 51 9.58 18.19 -14.41
N ASN A 52 9.79 17.19 -15.26
CA ASN A 52 9.22 15.87 -15.01
C ASN A 52 9.90 15.14 -13.84
N LEU A 53 11.22 15.28 -13.69
CA LEU A 53 11.97 14.66 -12.59
C LEU A 53 11.58 15.23 -11.23
N ILE A 54 11.37 16.54 -11.14
CA ILE A 54 11.04 17.21 -9.87
C ILE A 54 9.59 17.01 -9.41
N LYS A 55 8.79 16.23 -10.12
CA LYS A 55 7.52 15.67 -9.59
C LYS A 55 7.78 14.73 -8.41
N ASP A 56 8.97 14.11 -8.39
CA ASP A 56 9.45 13.33 -7.28
C ASP A 56 10.13 14.24 -6.24
N PRO A 57 9.59 14.36 -5.01
CA PRO A 57 10.16 15.21 -3.97
C PRO A 57 11.58 14.84 -3.57
N ALA A 58 11.94 13.55 -3.61
CA ALA A 58 13.30 13.12 -3.28
C ALA A 58 14.32 13.59 -4.33
N ILE A 59 13.91 13.63 -5.59
CA ILE A 59 14.75 14.20 -6.67
C ILE A 59 14.81 15.72 -6.50
N PHE A 60 13.68 16.38 -6.22
CA PHE A 60 13.69 17.83 -5.99
C PHE A 60 14.56 18.23 -4.81
N GLU A 61 14.62 17.43 -3.75
CA GLU A 61 15.55 17.65 -2.63
C GLU A 61 17.00 17.75 -3.09
N THR A 62 17.39 16.93 -4.06
CA THR A 62 18.76 17.00 -4.62
C THR A 62 19.04 18.35 -5.29
N PHE A 63 18.08 18.89 -6.04
CA PHE A 63 18.21 20.23 -6.63
C PHE A 63 18.30 21.31 -5.54
N VAL A 64 17.48 21.26 -4.51
CA VAL A 64 17.52 22.19 -3.38
C VAL A 64 18.89 22.15 -2.68
N ARG A 65 19.43 20.95 -2.44
CA ARG A 65 20.77 20.81 -1.82
C ARG A 65 21.89 21.34 -2.70
N ASN A 66 21.79 21.13 -4.00
CA ASN A 66 22.78 21.67 -4.95
C ASN A 66 22.74 23.21 -5.03
N ALA A 67 21.55 23.81 -4.86
CA ALA A 67 21.36 25.27 -4.83
C ALA A 67 21.71 25.89 -3.47
N ARG A 68 22.26 25.13 -2.50
CA ARG A 68 22.55 25.54 -1.13
C ARG A 68 23.29 26.88 -1.02
N TYR A 69 24.26 27.14 -1.89
CA TYR A 69 25.07 28.34 -1.84
C TYR A 69 24.40 29.58 -2.49
N GLN A 70 23.26 29.37 -3.15
CA GLN A 70 22.47 30.45 -3.77
C GLN A 70 21.33 30.90 -2.85
N LEU A 71 21.04 30.11 -1.79
CA LEU A 71 19.95 30.32 -0.86
C LEU A 71 20.47 30.85 0.49
N GLU A 72 19.71 31.74 1.13
CA GLU A 72 19.97 32.11 2.51
C GLU A 72 19.75 30.91 3.43
N GLU A 73 20.56 30.82 4.50
CA GLU A 73 20.51 29.69 5.47
C GLU A 73 19.12 29.43 6.01
N LYS A 74 18.41 30.51 6.39
CA LYS A 74 17.05 30.42 6.97
C LYS A 74 16.05 29.92 5.94
N GLU A 75 16.18 30.38 4.70
CA GLU A 75 15.32 29.96 3.59
C GLU A 75 15.56 28.50 3.21
N PHE A 76 16.82 28.11 3.07
CA PHE A 76 17.22 26.73 2.80
C PHE A 76 16.61 25.74 3.82
N LYS A 77 16.74 26.05 5.12
CA LYS A 77 16.14 25.21 6.18
C LYS A 77 14.63 25.16 6.09
N ARG A 78 13.97 26.27 5.76
CA ARG A 78 12.51 26.33 5.56
C ARG A 78 12.06 25.46 4.41
N ILE A 79 12.76 25.52 3.27
CA ILE A 79 12.46 24.71 2.09
C ILE A 79 12.61 23.23 2.41
N LEU A 80 13.73 22.82 3.03
CA LEU A 80 13.94 21.43 3.43
C LEU A 80 12.88 20.92 4.40
N ALA A 81 12.48 21.74 5.40
CA ALA A 81 11.44 21.33 6.35
C ALA A 81 10.08 21.14 5.67
N LYS A 82 9.73 21.94 4.67
CA LYS A 82 8.52 21.76 3.86
C LYS A 82 8.62 20.50 2.99
N LEU A 83 9.75 20.31 2.35
CA LEU A 83 10.01 19.17 1.49
C LEU A 83 9.90 17.85 2.25
N ASN A 84 10.47 17.79 3.46
CA ASN A 84 10.33 16.62 4.33
C ASN A 84 8.86 16.30 4.63
N LYS A 85 8.02 17.31 4.88
CA LYS A 85 6.57 17.09 5.08
C LYS A 85 5.90 16.53 3.83
N VAL A 86 6.30 16.99 2.64
CA VAL A 86 5.78 16.45 1.37
C VAL A 86 6.19 15.00 1.20
N ILE A 87 7.46 14.68 1.44
CA ILE A 87 7.99 13.31 1.39
C ILE A 87 7.24 12.43 2.40
N GLU A 88 7.13 12.86 3.64
CA GLU A 88 6.39 12.12 4.68
C GLU A 88 4.92 11.90 4.31
N SER A 89 4.27 12.86 3.65
CA SER A 89 2.89 12.71 3.19
C SER A 89 2.73 11.71 2.05
N GLN A 90 3.79 11.43 1.30
CA GLN A 90 3.81 10.46 0.19
C GLN A 90 4.24 9.05 0.63
N LEU A 91 4.86 8.90 1.81
CA LEU A 91 5.28 7.59 2.33
C LEU A 91 4.15 6.54 2.33
N PRO A 92 2.92 6.86 2.73
CA PRO A 92 1.82 5.90 2.64
C PRO A 92 1.53 5.42 1.21
N ASN A 93 1.70 6.28 0.21
CA ASN A 93 1.50 5.90 -1.19
C ASN A 93 2.61 4.96 -1.69
N ILE A 94 3.86 5.20 -1.28
CA ILE A 94 4.99 4.31 -1.59
C ILE A 94 4.79 2.94 -0.92
N GLU A 95 4.36 2.92 0.33
CA GLU A 95 4.03 1.68 1.05
C GLU A 95 2.88 0.94 0.37
N GLU A 96 1.85 1.64 -0.10
CA GLU A 96 0.76 1.04 -0.88
C GLU A 96 1.27 0.40 -2.18
N GLU A 97 2.14 1.07 -2.93
CA GLU A 97 2.75 0.51 -4.15
C GLU A 97 3.61 -0.74 -3.87
N LEU A 98 4.29 -0.77 -2.72
CA LEU A 98 5.10 -1.92 -2.32
C LEU A 98 4.26 -3.14 -1.91
N ILE A 99 3.10 -2.92 -1.30
CA ILE A 99 2.19 -3.95 -0.81
C ILE A 99 1.27 -4.45 -1.91
N TYR A 100 0.70 -3.52 -2.68
CA TYR A 100 -0.20 -3.81 -3.77
C TYR A 100 0.59 -3.78 -5.08
N ASP A 101 0.55 -4.87 -5.82
CA ASP A 101 0.96 -4.80 -7.21
C ASP A 101 0.03 -3.83 -7.96
N SER A 102 0.50 -3.21 -9.03
CA SER A 102 -0.23 -2.22 -9.84
C SER A 102 -1.43 -2.81 -10.60
N TYR A 103 -2.18 -3.70 -9.94
CA TYR A 103 -3.42 -4.25 -10.50
C TYR A 103 -4.52 -3.20 -10.50
N THR A 104 -5.10 -2.99 -11.67
CA THR A 104 -6.36 -2.25 -11.75
C THR A 104 -7.47 -3.02 -11.03
N ARG A 105 -8.47 -2.30 -10.54
CA ARG A 105 -9.65 -2.90 -9.88
C ARG A 105 -10.32 -3.91 -10.81
N GLY A 106 -10.43 -5.15 -10.35
CA GLY A 106 -10.95 -6.25 -11.17
C GLY A 106 -11.20 -7.52 -10.36
N SER A 107 -11.47 -8.62 -11.04
CA SER A 107 -11.77 -9.92 -10.42
C SER A 107 -10.58 -10.53 -9.65
N ILE A 108 -9.38 -10.02 -9.85
CA ILE A 108 -8.16 -10.51 -9.18
C ILE A 108 -8.01 -9.93 -7.76
N ASN A 109 -8.54 -8.72 -7.51
CA ASN A 109 -8.50 -8.05 -6.21
C ASN A 109 -9.91 -7.74 -5.67
N GLY A 110 -10.91 -8.47 -6.15
CA GLY A 110 -12.29 -8.37 -5.71
C GLY A 110 -12.90 -6.99 -5.87
N TYR A 111 -12.49 -6.23 -6.89
CA TYR A 111 -12.94 -4.86 -7.17
C TYR A 111 -12.79 -3.88 -6.01
N ALA A 112 -11.97 -4.20 -5.00
CA ALA A 112 -11.74 -3.34 -3.85
C ALA A 112 -10.85 -2.15 -4.18
N THR A 113 -10.99 -1.08 -3.41
CA THR A 113 -10.02 0.01 -3.39
C THR A 113 -8.84 -0.41 -2.53
N GLN A 114 -7.65 -0.33 -3.07
CA GLN A 114 -6.43 -0.52 -2.30
C GLN A 114 -6.33 0.59 -1.24
N SER A 115 -6.10 0.22 0.00
CA SER A 115 -5.97 1.15 1.11
C SER A 115 -5.07 0.57 2.20
N TYR A 116 -3.87 1.12 2.31
CA TYR A 116 -2.93 0.83 3.38
C TYR A 116 -3.57 0.93 4.77
N LYS A 117 -4.29 2.02 5.02
CA LYS A 117 -4.95 2.26 6.30
C LYS A 117 -5.94 1.13 6.63
N LYS A 118 -6.76 0.73 5.67
CA LYS A 118 -7.74 -0.35 5.89
C LYS A 118 -7.05 -1.69 6.11
N LEU A 119 -6.08 -2.05 5.27
CA LEU A 119 -5.33 -3.29 5.39
C LEU A 119 -4.64 -3.40 6.77
N LYS A 120 -3.94 -2.34 7.20
CA LYS A 120 -3.32 -2.30 8.52
C LYS A 120 -4.33 -2.56 9.64
N ASN A 121 -5.50 -1.95 9.58
CA ASN A 121 -6.54 -2.13 10.59
C ASN A 121 -7.19 -3.53 10.55
N ILE A 122 -7.22 -4.22 9.39
CA ILE A 122 -7.61 -5.65 9.33
C ILE A 122 -6.59 -6.51 10.10
N LEU A 123 -5.29 -6.28 9.89
CA LEU A 123 -4.24 -7.00 10.62
C LEU A 123 -4.35 -6.76 12.13
N LEU A 124 -4.44 -5.50 12.55
CA LEU A 124 -4.58 -5.11 13.96
C LEU A 124 -5.83 -5.73 14.62
N TYR A 125 -6.95 -5.79 13.89
CA TYR A 125 -8.17 -6.43 14.38
C TYR A 125 -7.95 -7.89 14.77
N PHE A 126 -7.31 -8.68 13.89
CA PHE A 126 -7.06 -10.09 14.19
C PHE A 126 -5.93 -10.27 15.21
N ILE A 127 -4.91 -9.42 15.22
CA ILE A 127 -3.83 -9.46 16.21
C ILE A 127 -4.39 -9.24 17.61
N GLU A 128 -5.18 -8.17 17.81
CA GLU A 128 -5.81 -7.87 19.11
C GLU A 128 -6.70 -9.01 19.59
N ARG A 129 -7.60 -9.50 18.71
CA ARG A 129 -8.60 -10.51 19.07
C ARG A 129 -8.02 -11.90 19.35
N CYS A 130 -6.87 -12.22 18.75
CA CYS A 130 -6.21 -13.52 18.88
C CYS A 130 -4.98 -13.50 19.81
N ASP A 131 -4.66 -12.39 20.46
CA ASP A 131 -3.46 -12.22 21.27
C ASP A 131 -2.18 -12.55 20.46
N GLY A 132 -2.06 -11.90 19.32
CA GLY A 132 -1.06 -12.18 18.29
C GLY A 132 -1.45 -13.35 17.37
N VAL A 133 -0.97 -13.33 16.13
CA VAL A 133 -1.35 -14.31 15.10
C VAL A 133 -0.13 -14.78 14.31
N PHE A 134 0.06 -16.08 14.18
CA PHE A 134 1.07 -16.60 13.26
C PHE A 134 0.77 -16.21 11.81
N ASN A 135 1.81 -15.83 11.07
CA ASN A 135 1.70 -15.39 9.68
C ASN A 135 0.93 -16.38 8.78
N THR A 136 1.11 -17.69 9.00
CA THR A 136 0.37 -18.72 8.28
C THR A 136 -1.15 -18.65 8.53
N LYS A 137 -1.56 -18.40 9.78
CA LYS A 137 -2.99 -18.19 10.12
C LYS A 137 -3.49 -16.88 9.54
N MET A 138 -2.72 -15.80 9.67
CA MET A 138 -3.09 -14.49 9.14
C MET A 138 -3.34 -14.52 7.62
N ASN A 139 -2.52 -15.22 6.85
CA ASN A 139 -2.75 -15.42 5.41
C ASN A 139 -4.17 -15.94 5.11
N LYS A 140 -4.67 -16.85 5.92
CA LYS A 140 -5.99 -17.46 5.75
C LYS A 140 -7.10 -16.53 6.25
N LEU A 141 -6.87 -15.84 7.37
CA LEU A 141 -7.81 -14.84 7.86
C LEU A 141 -8.04 -13.73 6.84
N LEU A 142 -6.98 -13.23 6.20
CA LEU A 142 -7.07 -12.26 5.11
C LEU A 142 -7.83 -12.82 3.91
N PHE A 143 -7.48 -14.03 3.47
CA PHE A 143 -8.16 -14.70 2.35
C PHE A 143 -9.66 -14.85 2.64
N TYR A 144 -10.04 -15.40 3.78
CA TYR A 144 -11.45 -15.59 4.11
C TYR A 144 -12.20 -14.27 4.30
N THR A 145 -11.55 -13.24 4.86
CA THR A 145 -12.13 -11.88 4.99
C THR A 145 -12.50 -11.31 3.63
N ASP A 146 -11.56 -11.32 2.70
CA ASP A 146 -11.79 -10.74 1.39
C ASP A 146 -12.79 -11.55 0.55
N PHE A 147 -12.67 -12.87 0.56
CA PHE A 147 -13.56 -13.74 -0.20
C PHE A 147 -14.98 -13.75 0.36
N LEU A 148 -15.16 -13.74 1.68
CA LEU A 148 -16.48 -13.62 2.29
C LEU A 148 -17.11 -12.24 2.02
N CYS A 149 -16.34 -11.18 2.11
CA CYS A 149 -16.79 -9.84 1.79
C CYS A 149 -17.27 -9.76 0.33
N TYR A 150 -16.48 -10.31 -0.60
CA TYR A 150 -16.86 -10.37 -2.01
C TYR A 150 -18.12 -11.22 -2.24
N LYS A 151 -18.21 -12.40 -1.60
CA LYS A 151 -19.36 -13.29 -1.67
C LYS A 151 -20.66 -12.61 -1.23
N LYS A 152 -20.60 -11.83 -0.15
CA LYS A 152 -21.78 -11.15 0.42
C LYS A 152 -22.12 -9.83 -0.25
N TYR A 153 -21.10 -9.04 -0.65
CA TYR A 153 -21.29 -7.63 -1.02
C TYR A 153 -20.73 -7.28 -2.41
N GLY A 154 -20.19 -8.24 -3.15
CA GLY A 154 -19.66 -8.04 -4.51
C GLY A 154 -18.35 -7.25 -4.56
N ARG A 155 -17.73 -6.99 -3.41
CA ARG A 155 -16.45 -6.27 -3.30
C ARG A 155 -15.64 -6.82 -2.15
N ALA A 156 -14.34 -7.06 -2.37
CA ALA A 156 -13.41 -7.43 -1.31
C ALA A 156 -13.09 -6.23 -0.39
N MET A 157 -12.46 -6.49 0.74
CA MET A 157 -12.19 -5.48 1.75
C MET A 157 -10.80 -4.86 1.63
N SER A 158 -9.76 -5.70 1.48
CA SER A 158 -8.36 -5.24 1.53
C SER A 158 -7.82 -4.75 0.19
N GLY A 159 -8.33 -5.26 -0.92
CA GLY A 159 -7.79 -5.02 -2.27
C GLY A 159 -6.57 -5.87 -2.63
N LEU A 160 -6.21 -6.84 -1.80
CA LEU A 160 -5.12 -7.78 -2.06
C LEU A 160 -5.48 -8.78 -3.16
N ALA A 161 -4.47 -9.21 -3.91
CA ALA A 161 -4.55 -10.35 -4.80
C ALA A 161 -3.96 -11.60 -4.11
N TYR A 162 -4.46 -12.78 -4.46
CA TYR A 162 -4.10 -14.03 -3.81
C TYR A 162 -3.54 -15.05 -4.79
N LYS A 163 -2.57 -15.85 -4.31
CA LYS A 163 -2.03 -17.03 -5.01
C LYS A 163 -2.19 -18.30 -4.17
N ALA A 164 -2.34 -19.43 -4.83
CA ALA A 164 -2.40 -20.74 -4.19
C ALA A 164 -0.99 -21.33 -4.10
N ILE A 165 -0.46 -21.45 -2.89
CA ILE A 165 0.84 -22.09 -2.62
C ILE A 165 0.64 -23.38 -1.79
N GLN A 166 1.73 -24.10 -1.51
CA GLN A 166 1.69 -25.36 -0.76
C GLN A 166 0.96 -25.28 0.60
N TYR A 167 1.07 -24.14 1.28
CA TYR A 167 0.46 -23.93 2.60
C TYR A 167 -0.91 -23.24 2.56
N GLY A 168 -1.58 -23.25 1.40
CA GLY A 168 -2.89 -22.64 1.19
C GLY A 168 -2.83 -21.29 0.46
N PRO A 169 -3.96 -20.58 0.34
CA PRO A 169 -3.99 -19.26 -0.28
C PRO A 169 -3.25 -18.22 0.56
N VAL A 170 -2.48 -17.35 -0.11
CA VAL A 170 -1.71 -16.26 0.51
C VAL A 170 -1.80 -15.00 -0.34
N PRO A 171 -1.72 -13.80 0.26
CA PRO A 171 -1.53 -12.56 -0.52
C PRO A 171 -0.26 -12.65 -1.37
N VAL A 172 -0.27 -12.05 -2.56
CA VAL A 172 0.88 -12.10 -3.48
C VAL A 172 2.14 -11.55 -2.85
N ARG A 173 2.02 -10.46 -2.11
CA ARG A 173 3.11 -9.75 -1.42
C ARG A 173 2.98 -9.88 0.10
N TRP A 174 2.70 -11.08 0.60
CA TRP A 174 2.49 -11.32 2.04
C TRP A 174 3.68 -10.82 2.91
N ASP A 175 4.89 -10.93 2.41
CA ASP A 175 6.10 -10.42 3.06
C ASP A 175 6.05 -8.90 3.28
N ARG A 176 5.47 -8.14 2.34
CA ARG A 176 5.27 -6.69 2.44
C ARG A 176 4.06 -6.34 3.30
N VAL A 177 2.99 -7.12 3.20
CA VAL A 177 1.81 -6.94 4.06
C VAL A 177 2.19 -7.00 5.54
N TYR A 178 3.06 -7.91 5.92
CA TYR A 178 3.46 -8.07 7.33
C TYR A 178 4.48 -7.04 7.81
N SER A 179 5.11 -6.27 6.94
CA SER A 179 5.92 -5.12 7.36
C SER A 179 5.11 -4.00 8.05
N LEU A 180 3.77 -4.08 8.02
CA LEU A 180 2.87 -3.12 8.66
C LEU A 180 2.72 -3.29 10.18
N VAL A 181 3.17 -4.42 10.71
CA VAL A 181 3.03 -4.82 12.12
C VAL A 181 4.33 -5.43 12.63
N ASP A 182 4.44 -5.58 13.95
CA ASP A 182 5.60 -6.19 14.57
C ASP A 182 5.65 -7.70 14.28
N GLN A 183 6.84 -8.24 14.20
CA GLN A 183 7.08 -9.65 13.85
C GLN A 183 8.08 -10.27 14.83
N ASP A 184 7.65 -11.29 15.55
CA ASP A 184 8.48 -12.06 16.47
C ASP A 184 8.73 -13.47 15.92
N ILE A 185 9.98 -13.91 15.95
CA ILE A 185 10.35 -15.27 15.61
C ILE A 185 10.19 -16.15 16.86
N ILE A 186 9.26 -17.09 16.80
CA ILE A 186 9.00 -18.05 17.87
C ILE A 186 9.64 -19.38 17.49
N GLU A 187 10.56 -19.85 18.31
CA GLU A 187 11.17 -21.17 18.18
C GLU A 187 10.38 -22.20 19.00
N PHE A 188 10.03 -23.32 18.39
CA PHE A 188 9.34 -24.42 19.05
C PHE A 188 10.33 -25.53 19.44
N GLU A 189 10.02 -26.27 20.50
CA GLU A 189 10.82 -27.42 20.94
C GLU A 189 11.05 -28.48 19.85
N SER A 190 10.17 -28.54 18.87
CA SER A 190 10.28 -29.40 17.67
C SER A 190 11.36 -28.97 16.67
N GLY A 191 12.05 -27.85 16.92
CA GLY A 191 13.06 -27.30 16.01
C GLY A 191 12.49 -26.49 14.83
N TYR A 192 11.17 -26.31 14.79
CA TYR A 192 10.53 -25.39 13.84
C TYR A 192 10.48 -23.97 14.41
N SER A 193 10.56 -22.97 13.53
CA SER A 193 10.30 -21.59 13.88
C SER A 193 9.06 -21.05 13.14
N GLY A 194 8.30 -20.19 13.80
CA GLY A 194 7.16 -19.50 13.22
C GLY A 194 7.27 -18.00 13.43
N VAL A 195 6.73 -17.21 12.52
CA VAL A 195 6.65 -15.75 12.69
C VAL A 195 5.28 -15.41 13.28
N LYS A 196 5.27 -14.91 14.50
CA LYS A 196 4.08 -14.35 15.16
C LYS A 196 3.99 -12.87 14.86
N LEU A 197 2.85 -12.44 14.38
CA LEU A 197 2.52 -11.04 14.16
C LEU A 197 1.91 -10.49 15.43
N ASP A 198 2.40 -9.33 15.87
CA ASP A 198 1.93 -8.65 17.06
C ASP A 198 1.86 -7.13 16.83
N SER A 199 1.26 -6.39 17.75
CA SER A 199 1.27 -4.94 17.76
C SER A 199 0.77 -4.39 19.08
N LEU A 200 1.36 -3.29 19.53
CA LEU A 200 0.84 -2.48 20.63
C LEU A 200 -0.25 -1.49 20.19
N LEU A 201 -0.48 -1.37 18.87
CA LEU A 201 -1.48 -0.47 18.33
C LEU A 201 -2.86 -1.14 18.32
N MET A 202 -3.86 -0.38 18.71
CA MET A 202 -5.26 -0.79 18.63
C MET A 202 -5.83 -0.51 17.23
N PRO A 203 -6.75 -1.35 16.71
CA PRO A 203 -7.40 -1.10 15.45
C PRO A 203 -8.33 0.12 15.51
N ASP A 204 -8.28 0.97 14.49
CA ASP A 204 -9.29 2.02 14.28
C ASP A 204 -10.51 1.41 13.57
N MET A 205 -11.53 1.07 14.35
CA MET A 205 -12.75 0.43 13.83
C MET A 205 -13.60 1.34 12.93
N ASN A 206 -13.36 2.67 12.97
CA ASN A 206 -14.11 3.63 12.14
C ASN A 206 -13.72 3.58 10.65
N VAL A 207 -12.66 2.86 10.29
CA VAL A 207 -12.27 2.67 8.88
C VAL A 207 -13.15 1.66 8.15
N PHE A 208 -13.96 0.90 8.88
CA PHE A 208 -14.82 -0.16 8.37
C PHE A 208 -16.29 0.26 8.31
N SER A 209 -17.00 -0.19 7.28
CA SER A 209 -18.45 -0.12 7.26
C SER A 209 -19.07 -1.19 8.19
N PRO A 210 -20.36 -1.05 8.58
CA PRO A 210 -21.05 -2.08 9.36
C PRO A 210 -21.02 -3.47 8.71
N GLU A 211 -21.10 -3.53 7.38
CA GLU A 211 -21.03 -4.78 6.61
C GLU A 211 -19.63 -5.41 6.72
N GLU A 212 -18.59 -4.60 6.61
CA GLU A 212 -17.19 -5.04 6.74
C GLU A 212 -16.90 -5.54 8.17
N LEU A 213 -17.42 -4.87 9.20
CA LEU A 213 -17.34 -5.32 10.57
C LEU A 213 -18.02 -6.68 10.78
N SER A 214 -19.20 -6.88 10.19
CA SER A 214 -19.90 -8.17 10.22
C SER A 214 -19.09 -9.30 9.57
N VAL A 215 -18.33 -8.99 8.50
CA VAL A 215 -17.43 -9.96 7.86
C VAL A 215 -16.26 -10.30 8.77
N LEU A 216 -15.57 -9.30 9.33
CA LEU A 216 -14.46 -9.51 10.25
C LEU A 216 -14.87 -10.38 11.45
N GLU A 217 -16.01 -10.06 12.06
CA GLU A 217 -16.55 -10.84 13.18
C GLU A 217 -16.89 -12.28 12.77
N SER A 218 -17.51 -12.48 11.59
CA SER A 218 -17.85 -13.82 11.09
C SER A 218 -16.58 -14.66 10.87
N VAL A 219 -15.54 -14.09 10.30
CA VAL A 219 -14.25 -14.78 10.08
C VAL A 219 -13.58 -15.09 11.42
N TYR A 220 -13.53 -14.12 12.34
CA TYR A 220 -12.95 -14.31 13.66
C TYR A 220 -13.66 -15.45 14.41
N GLU A 221 -14.97 -15.38 14.54
CA GLU A 221 -15.76 -16.39 15.27
C GLU A 221 -15.55 -17.80 14.70
N ASN A 222 -15.46 -17.93 13.38
CA ASN A 222 -15.27 -19.23 12.74
C ASN A 222 -13.87 -19.82 12.98
N PHE A 223 -12.85 -18.97 13.07
CA PHE A 223 -11.44 -19.42 13.11
C PHE A 223 -10.68 -19.06 14.39
N LYS A 224 -11.30 -18.42 15.39
CA LYS A 224 -10.61 -18.01 16.63
C LYS A 224 -9.88 -19.17 17.31
N ASN A 225 -10.50 -20.36 17.35
CA ASN A 225 -9.96 -21.55 17.99
C ASN A 225 -9.09 -22.43 17.07
N SER A 226 -9.00 -22.10 15.78
CA SER A 226 -8.20 -22.85 14.82
C SER A 226 -6.72 -22.53 14.96
N THR A 227 -5.87 -23.54 14.99
CA THR A 227 -4.42 -23.37 14.85
C THR A 227 -4.07 -22.96 13.42
N ALA A 228 -2.81 -22.57 13.17
CA ALA A 228 -2.31 -22.31 11.84
C ALA A 228 -2.39 -23.55 10.92
N ALA A 229 -2.20 -24.73 11.48
CA ALA A 229 -2.34 -26.01 10.76
C ALA A 229 -3.79 -26.31 10.40
N ASP A 230 -4.73 -26.12 11.35
CA ASP A 230 -6.15 -26.37 11.13
C ASP A 230 -6.72 -25.50 10.01
N ILE A 231 -6.50 -24.18 10.08
CA ILE A 231 -7.01 -23.25 9.07
C ILE A 231 -6.36 -23.47 7.71
N SER A 232 -5.08 -23.91 7.66
CA SER A 232 -4.43 -24.34 6.44
C SER A 232 -5.12 -25.56 5.82
N ALA A 233 -5.38 -26.60 6.63
CA ALA A 233 -6.07 -27.81 6.18
C ALA A 233 -7.50 -27.50 5.67
N ILE A 234 -8.22 -26.62 6.36
CA ILE A 234 -9.55 -26.14 5.91
C ILE A 234 -9.41 -25.44 4.56
N SER A 235 -8.42 -24.53 4.40
CA SER A 235 -8.23 -23.78 3.15
C SER A 235 -7.85 -24.66 1.95
N HIS A 236 -7.22 -25.80 2.17
CA HIS A 236 -6.93 -26.78 1.12
C HIS A 236 -8.18 -27.48 0.57
N ASN A 237 -9.30 -27.44 1.29
CA ASN A 237 -10.57 -27.99 0.81
C ASN A 237 -11.33 -26.99 -0.09
N GLU A 238 -10.96 -25.72 -0.10
CA GLU A 238 -11.57 -24.71 -0.94
C GLU A 238 -11.29 -24.94 -2.43
N ASP A 239 -12.32 -24.77 -3.26
CA ASP A 239 -12.17 -24.90 -4.72
C ASP A 239 -11.26 -23.81 -5.28
N ALA A 240 -11.27 -22.63 -4.68
CA ALA A 240 -10.36 -21.53 -4.96
C ALA A 240 -8.89 -21.96 -4.87
N TRP A 241 -8.51 -22.72 -3.84
CA TRP A 241 -7.14 -23.23 -3.73
C TRP A 241 -6.87 -24.39 -4.69
N LYS A 242 -7.76 -25.38 -4.74
CA LYS A 242 -7.59 -26.59 -5.57
C LYS A 242 -7.40 -26.27 -7.06
N LYS A 243 -8.17 -25.30 -7.57
CA LYS A 243 -8.17 -24.92 -8.97
C LYS A 243 -6.89 -24.18 -9.39
N TYR A 244 -6.29 -23.44 -8.47
CA TYR A 244 -5.13 -22.57 -8.77
C TYR A 244 -3.81 -23.12 -8.26
N TYR A 245 -3.81 -24.10 -7.38
CA TYR A 245 -2.58 -24.72 -6.87
C TYR A 245 -1.80 -25.40 -8.01
N GLY A 246 -0.48 -25.15 -8.05
CA GLY A 246 0.40 -25.61 -9.14
C GLY A 246 0.27 -24.84 -10.46
N THR A 247 -0.60 -23.82 -10.50
CA THR A 247 -0.68 -22.89 -11.62
C THR A 247 0.02 -21.57 -11.23
N ASN A 248 0.69 -20.88 -12.12
CA ASN A 248 1.23 -19.55 -11.84
C ASN A 248 0.18 -18.43 -11.93
N LYS A 249 -1.11 -18.78 -11.78
CA LYS A 249 -2.22 -17.83 -11.89
C LYS A 249 -2.68 -17.35 -10.54
N LEU A 250 -3.15 -16.11 -10.48
CA LEU A 250 -3.80 -15.54 -9.30
C LEU A 250 -5.21 -16.11 -9.16
N ILE A 251 -5.67 -16.22 -7.92
CA ILE A 251 -7.01 -16.71 -7.61
C ILE A 251 -8.02 -15.62 -8.02
N ASP A 252 -8.98 -16.00 -8.86
CA ASP A 252 -10.07 -15.12 -9.24
C ASP A 252 -11.13 -15.07 -8.13
N PHE A 253 -11.58 -13.88 -7.77
CA PHE A 253 -12.57 -13.69 -6.69
C PHE A 253 -13.95 -14.30 -7.02
N ARG A 254 -14.22 -14.64 -8.26
CA ARG A 254 -15.44 -15.41 -8.61
C ARG A 254 -15.50 -16.76 -7.90
N GLU A 255 -14.36 -17.32 -7.49
CA GLU A 255 -14.32 -18.53 -6.66
C GLU A 255 -14.88 -18.31 -5.23
N ALA A 256 -15.10 -17.08 -4.80
CA ALA A 256 -15.76 -16.79 -3.53
C ALA A 256 -17.15 -17.42 -3.41
N PHE A 257 -17.85 -17.58 -4.53
CA PHE A 257 -19.17 -18.21 -4.53
C PHE A 257 -19.13 -19.73 -4.25
N THR A 258 -17.95 -20.35 -4.33
CA THR A 258 -17.73 -21.77 -3.99
C THR A 258 -17.14 -21.95 -2.59
N LEU A 259 -17.01 -20.86 -1.81
CA LEU A 259 -16.43 -20.90 -0.46
C LEU A 259 -17.21 -21.87 0.44
N LYS A 260 -16.49 -22.81 1.09
CA LYS A 260 -17.05 -23.93 1.84
C LYS A 260 -17.01 -23.73 3.36
N ALA A 261 -15.98 -23.03 3.84
CA ALA A 261 -15.79 -22.84 5.28
C ALA A 261 -16.67 -21.71 5.86
N LEU A 262 -17.19 -20.81 4.99
CA LEU A 262 -17.99 -19.63 5.38
C LEU A 262 -19.13 -19.38 4.39
#